data_83e15f3acc0539199908b9c841c48166
#
_entry.id   83e15f3acc0539199908b9c841c48166
#
_cell.length_a   1.000
_cell.length_b   1.000
_cell.length_c   1.000
_cell.angle_alpha   90.00
_cell.angle_beta   90.00
_cell.angle_gamma   90.00
#
_symmetry.space_group_name_H-M   'P 1'
#
loop_
_entity.id
_entity.type
_entity.pdbx_description
1 polymer ?
#
loop_
_entity_poly.entity_id
_entity_poly.type
_entity_poly.pdbx_seq_one_letter_code
_entity_poly.pdbx_strand_id
1 'polypeptide(L)'
;MYHSRFEPAQLASSVRHYIHATLCVTAALLLTITASSSAMGQAGRRQATTGDNGVLVNVVAKRVDNSARPITSKQLAIYDNGIEQTIRNFTPDPSPAHIVLLVDNSLTLRADVEKLEQAAREFAYEIFEGDKLLIVGYDEQAEIVANWTDDAKSIEASLKLFRKKGQPYLFDATTAVIDQALRATPSQKRVIVVISDGLDRGSKTPFDKILAELQKLDITVYAVQAQDRTRGAIRRDVPKPRQVIDKLVEGTGGAIFSIDEPAVAAKAICDELRKNRYILSYLPSSAPFGELRNLLVVGDEGITVRSKTAQQPN
;
A
#
# COMPACT_ATOMS: atom_id res chain seq x y z
N MET A 1 -40.10 74.66 -27.94
CA MET A 1 -40.30 75.01 -26.51
C MET A 1 -41.21 73.98 -25.88
N TYR A 2 -40.68 73.06 -25.15
CA TYR A 2 -41.29 72.42 -23.98
C TYR A 2 -40.25 71.55 -23.33
N HIS A 3 -39.68 72.04 -22.23
CA HIS A 3 -38.84 71.28 -21.33
C HIS A 3 -39.78 70.45 -20.40
N SER A 4 -39.64 69.16 -20.35
CA SER A 4 -40.16 68.34 -19.25
C SER A 4 -38.98 67.90 -18.40
N ARG A 5 -38.93 68.43 -17.17
CA ARG A 5 -38.00 67.99 -16.11
C ARG A 5 -38.44 66.60 -15.62
N PHE A 6 -37.57 65.65 -15.70
CA PHE A 6 -37.73 64.39 -14.95
C PHE A 6 -37.18 64.59 -13.54
N GLU A 7 -38.03 64.32 -12.55
CA GLU A 7 -37.62 64.28 -11.14
C GLU A 7 -36.84 63.00 -10.78
N PRO A 8 -35.71 63.10 -10.08
CA PRO A 8 -34.86 61.95 -9.75
C PRO A 8 -35.29 61.16 -8.50
N ALA A 9 -36.47 61.47 -7.92
CA ALA A 9 -36.86 60.87 -6.60
C ALA A 9 -37.54 59.51 -6.65
N GLN A 10 -38.06 59.08 -7.82
CA GLN A 10 -38.74 57.77 -7.91
C GLN A 10 -37.87 56.58 -8.28
N LEU A 11 -36.65 56.81 -8.76
CA LEU A 11 -35.73 55.69 -9.09
C LEU A 11 -34.97 55.13 -7.89
N ALA A 12 -34.90 55.89 -6.76
CA ALA A 12 -34.18 55.49 -5.56
C ALA A 12 -34.92 54.46 -4.67
N SER A 13 -36.26 54.41 -4.75
CA SER A 13 -37.07 53.49 -3.94
C SER A 13 -37.14 52.05 -4.51
N SER A 14 -37.19 51.92 -5.83
CA SER A 14 -37.29 50.61 -6.48
C SER A 14 -35.96 49.83 -6.40
N VAL A 15 -34.84 50.54 -6.48
CA VAL A 15 -33.51 49.86 -6.40
C VAL A 15 -33.23 49.34 -4.96
N ARG A 16 -33.68 49.99 -3.91
CA ARG A 16 -33.54 49.53 -2.53
C ARG A 16 -34.34 48.26 -2.24
N HIS A 17 -35.50 48.07 -2.81
CA HIS A 17 -36.31 46.85 -2.65
C HIS A 17 -35.72 45.65 -3.38
N TYR A 18 -35.10 45.86 -4.55
CA TYR A 18 -34.42 44.77 -5.28
C TYR A 18 -33.14 44.33 -4.58
N ILE A 19 -32.37 45.22 -3.97
CA ILE A 19 -31.12 44.87 -3.27
C ILE A 19 -31.44 44.05 -1.99
N HIS A 20 -32.51 44.39 -1.26
CA HIS A 20 -32.89 43.62 -0.08
C HIS A 20 -33.50 42.26 -0.39
N ALA A 21 -34.25 42.13 -1.50
CA ALA A 21 -34.80 40.87 -1.94
C ALA A 21 -33.71 39.92 -2.45
N THR A 22 -32.69 40.42 -3.15
CA THR A 22 -31.58 39.61 -3.65
C THR A 22 -30.64 39.17 -2.52
N LEU A 23 -30.42 40.00 -1.48
CA LEU A 23 -29.61 39.63 -0.33
C LEU A 23 -30.28 38.56 0.56
N CYS A 24 -31.60 38.61 0.72
CA CYS A 24 -32.34 37.59 1.47
C CYS A 24 -32.38 36.21 0.73
N VAL A 25 -32.46 36.20 -0.61
CA VAL A 25 -32.46 34.97 -1.37
C VAL A 25 -31.08 34.32 -1.40
N THR A 26 -30.00 35.11 -1.49
CA THR A 26 -28.63 34.58 -1.43
C THR A 26 -28.26 34.09 -0.03
N ALA A 27 -28.71 34.72 1.03
CA ALA A 27 -28.53 34.25 2.41
C ALA A 27 -29.28 32.96 2.71
N ALA A 28 -30.50 32.79 2.18
CA ALA A 28 -31.27 31.56 2.32
C ALA A 28 -30.67 30.40 1.48
N LEU A 29 -30.09 30.68 0.30
CA LEU A 29 -29.44 29.66 -0.52
C LEU A 29 -28.10 29.21 0.08
N LEU A 30 -27.36 30.08 0.75
CA LEU A 30 -26.12 29.74 1.46
C LEU A 30 -26.35 28.93 2.74
N LEU A 31 -27.52 29.09 3.41
CA LEU A 31 -27.86 28.29 4.59
C LEU A 31 -28.34 26.88 4.28
N THR A 32 -28.82 26.62 3.06
CA THR A 32 -29.28 25.28 2.64
C THR A 32 -28.15 24.41 2.11
N ILE A 33 -27.01 25.00 1.73
CA ILE A 33 -25.84 24.24 1.25
C ILE A 33 -25.00 23.68 2.41
N THR A 34 -25.11 24.20 3.62
CA THR A 34 -24.35 23.71 4.79
C THR A 34 -25.02 22.54 5.53
N ALA A 35 -26.23 22.13 5.16
CA ALA A 35 -26.95 21.05 5.83
C ALA A 35 -26.94 19.71 5.10
N SER A 36 -26.27 19.60 3.93
CA SER A 36 -26.29 18.37 3.12
C SER A 36 -24.96 17.61 3.08
N SER A 37 -23.98 17.93 3.93
CA SER A 37 -22.68 17.24 3.96
C SER A 37 -22.49 16.33 5.18
N SER A 38 -23.55 15.65 5.62
CA SER A 38 -23.41 14.74 6.77
C SER A 38 -24.23 13.48 6.63
N ALA A 39 -24.00 12.70 5.58
CA ALA A 39 -24.37 11.29 5.56
C ALA A 39 -23.69 10.54 4.42
N MET A 40 -22.37 10.70 4.25
CA MET A 40 -21.59 9.62 3.64
C MET A 40 -21.10 8.75 4.78
N GLY A 41 -21.70 7.59 4.88
CA GLY A 41 -21.42 6.62 5.91
C GLY A 41 -19.93 6.34 6.00
N GLN A 42 -19.32 6.74 7.10
CA GLN A 42 -18.06 6.19 7.57
C GLN A 42 -18.31 4.76 8.04
N ALA A 43 -18.71 3.89 7.13
CA ALA A 43 -18.65 2.47 7.36
C ALA A 43 -17.17 2.07 7.25
N GLY A 44 -16.51 1.87 8.37
CA GLY A 44 -15.25 1.16 8.43
C GLY A 44 -14.04 1.87 9.02
N ARG A 45 -14.12 3.12 9.41
CA ARG A 45 -12.99 3.74 10.14
C ARG A 45 -13.30 3.80 11.62
N ARG A 46 -13.14 2.70 12.35
CA ARG A 46 -12.76 2.84 13.75
C ARG A 46 -11.33 3.37 13.75
N GLN A 47 -11.16 4.70 13.78
CA GLN A 47 -9.95 5.25 14.38
C GLN A 47 -9.82 4.56 15.73
N ALA A 48 -8.71 3.84 15.94
CA ALA A 48 -8.29 3.50 17.29
C ALA A 48 -8.27 4.83 18.04
N THR A 49 -9.23 5.02 18.93
CA THR A 49 -9.25 6.17 19.82
C THR A 49 -7.91 6.18 20.54
N THR A 50 -7.25 7.31 20.57
CA THR A 50 -6.03 7.63 21.29
C THR A 50 -6.19 7.38 22.80
N GLY A 51 -6.34 6.12 23.18
CA GLY A 51 -6.56 5.65 24.55
C GLY A 51 -6.34 4.15 24.70
N ASP A 52 -6.33 3.41 23.61
CA ASP A 52 -6.04 1.98 23.60
C ASP A 52 -4.69 1.78 22.91
N ASN A 53 -3.63 1.70 23.70
CA ASN A 53 -2.24 1.50 23.24
C ASN A 53 -2.01 0.10 22.61
N GLY A 54 -3.00 -0.38 21.87
CA GLY A 54 -2.97 -1.66 21.20
C GLY A 54 -2.07 -1.66 19.97
N VAL A 55 -1.39 -2.77 19.73
CA VAL A 55 -0.60 -3.01 18.51
C VAL A 55 -1.51 -3.68 17.48
N LEU A 56 -1.51 -3.13 16.25
CA LEU A 56 -2.16 -3.73 15.09
C LEU A 56 -1.10 -4.46 14.26
N VAL A 57 -1.44 -5.67 13.84
CA VAL A 57 -0.58 -6.51 13.00
C VAL A 57 -1.40 -7.03 11.83
N ASN A 58 -0.93 -6.73 10.63
CA ASN A 58 -1.45 -7.35 9.42
C ASN A 58 -0.97 -8.79 9.33
N VAL A 59 -1.90 -9.71 9.17
CA VAL A 59 -1.65 -11.16 9.15
C VAL A 59 -2.21 -11.74 7.86
N VAL A 60 -1.41 -12.56 7.19
CA VAL A 60 -1.88 -13.48 6.16
C VAL A 60 -2.05 -14.84 6.82
N ALA A 61 -3.26 -15.38 6.80
CA ALA A 61 -3.55 -16.70 7.34
C ALA A 61 -4.39 -17.53 6.37
N LYS A 62 -3.95 -18.74 6.07
CA LYS A 62 -4.70 -19.68 5.20
C LYS A 62 -4.58 -21.11 5.67
N ARG A 63 -5.60 -21.92 5.36
CA ARG A 63 -5.55 -23.35 5.61
C ARG A 63 -4.71 -24.05 4.55
N VAL A 64 -3.92 -25.02 4.98
CA VAL A 64 -3.07 -25.83 4.07
C VAL A 64 -3.93 -26.61 3.07
N ASP A 65 -5.11 -27.06 3.49
CA ASP A 65 -6.09 -27.76 2.65
C ASP A 65 -6.88 -26.84 1.72
N ASN A 66 -6.58 -25.52 1.71
CA ASN A 66 -7.29 -24.48 0.97
C ASN A 66 -8.81 -24.44 1.21
N SER A 67 -9.30 -25.02 2.30
CA SER A 67 -10.71 -24.98 2.65
C SER A 67 -11.16 -23.56 3.03
N ALA A 68 -12.42 -23.23 2.71
CA ALA A 68 -13.02 -21.94 3.04
C ALA A 68 -13.49 -21.82 4.51
N ARG A 69 -13.17 -22.80 5.38
CA ARG A 69 -13.53 -22.74 6.80
C ARG A 69 -12.90 -21.52 7.46
N PRO A 70 -13.66 -20.68 8.16
CA PRO A 70 -13.12 -19.51 8.82
C PRO A 70 -11.98 -19.85 9.79
N ILE A 71 -10.95 -19.00 9.82
CA ILE A 71 -9.89 -19.01 10.83
C ILE A 71 -10.32 -18.07 11.96
N THR A 72 -10.18 -18.51 13.20
CA THR A 72 -10.56 -17.74 14.38
C THR A 72 -9.34 -17.40 15.22
N SER A 73 -9.47 -16.38 16.09
CA SER A 73 -8.39 -15.98 17.00
C SER A 73 -7.92 -17.11 17.93
N LYS A 74 -8.80 -18.07 18.25
CA LYS A 74 -8.46 -19.21 19.11
C LYS A 74 -7.48 -20.19 18.47
N GLN A 75 -7.31 -20.13 17.16
CA GLN A 75 -6.41 -20.97 16.37
C GLN A 75 -5.06 -20.31 16.10
N LEU A 76 -4.82 -19.16 16.71
CA LEU A 76 -3.60 -18.37 16.56
C LEU A 76 -3.01 -18.01 17.91
N ALA A 77 -1.68 -17.94 17.96
CA ALA A 77 -0.96 -17.34 19.07
C ALA A 77 -0.04 -16.23 18.53
N ILE A 78 0.09 -15.14 19.29
CA ILE A 78 1.03 -14.07 19.00
C ILE A 78 2.00 -13.91 20.15
N TYR A 79 3.29 -13.80 19.81
CA TYR A 79 4.38 -13.58 20.77
C TYR A 79 5.00 -12.21 20.47
N ASP A 80 5.20 -11.42 21.52
CA ASP A 80 5.89 -10.12 21.51
C ASP A 80 7.15 -10.25 22.39
N ASN A 81 8.33 -10.13 21.79
CA ASN A 81 9.62 -10.42 22.45
C ASN A 81 9.64 -11.78 23.17
N GLY A 82 9.02 -12.79 22.55
CA GLY A 82 8.97 -14.16 23.10
C GLY A 82 7.89 -14.39 24.17
N ILE A 83 7.13 -13.36 24.56
CA ILE A 83 6.05 -13.46 25.53
C ILE A 83 4.71 -13.57 24.80
N GLU A 84 3.96 -14.61 25.07
CA GLU A 84 2.63 -14.78 24.51
C GLU A 84 1.68 -13.67 24.93
N GLN A 85 0.93 -13.12 23.98
CA GLN A 85 -0.01 -12.03 24.18
C GLN A 85 -1.45 -12.47 23.91
N THR A 86 -2.39 -11.85 24.60
CA THR A 86 -3.81 -12.12 24.37
C THR A 86 -4.29 -11.37 23.13
N ILE A 87 -4.76 -12.11 22.11
CA ILE A 87 -5.38 -11.53 20.92
C ILE A 87 -6.73 -10.92 21.31
N ARG A 88 -6.89 -9.61 21.09
CA ARG A 88 -8.16 -8.89 21.35
C ARG A 88 -9.12 -8.98 20.18
N ASN A 89 -8.60 -8.74 18.95
CA ASN A 89 -9.39 -8.82 17.74
C ASN A 89 -8.61 -9.56 16.65
N PHE A 90 -9.33 -10.32 15.86
CA PHE A 90 -8.84 -10.97 14.66
C PHE A 90 -9.98 -10.98 13.64
N THR A 91 -9.90 -10.15 12.62
CA THR A 91 -10.97 -9.94 11.65
C THR A 91 -10.41 -9.92 10.22
N PRO A 92 -11.17 -10.44 9.24
CA PRO A 92 -10.81 -10.26 7.84
C PRO A 92 -10.63 -8.77 7.51
N ASP A 93 -9.68 -8.47 6.62
CA ASP A 93 -9.47 -7.13 6.10
C ASP A 93 -10.13 -6.97 4.72
N PRO A 94 -11.33 -6.35 4.63
CA PRO A 94 -12.04 -6.17 3.37
C PRO A 94 -11.58 -4.94 2.59
N SER A 95 -10.64 -4.15 3.11
CA SER A 95 -10.21 -2.89 2.48
C SER A 95 -9.58 -3.13 1.11
N PRO A 96 -9.75 -2.19 0.16
CA PRO A 96 -9.03 -2.23 -1.11
C PRO A 96 -7.52 -2.13 -0.91
N ALA A 97 -6.77 -2.80 -1.78
CA ALA A 97 -5.32 -2.77 -1.78
C ALA A 97 -4.77 -1.63 -2.65
N HIS A 98 -3.68 -1.02 -2.18
CA HIS A 98 -2.83 -0.17 -3.01
C HIS A 98 -1.53 -0.93 -3.27
N ILE A 99 -1.37 -1.38 -4.50
CA ILE A 99 -0.28 -2.27 -4.93
C ILE A 99 0.68 -1.48 -5.80
N VAL A 100 1.94 -1.42 -5.40
CA VAL A 100 3.03 -0.88 -6.22
C VAL A 100 3.80 -2.05 -6.83
N LEU A 101 3.87 -2.13 -8.14
CA LEU A 101 4.85 -2.97 -8.83
C LEU A 101 6.14 -2.18 -8.95
N LEU A 102 7.17 -2.57 -8.21
CA LEU A 102 8.50 -1.98 -8.27
C LEU A 102 9.38 -2.86 -9.14
N VAL A 103 9.59 -2.44 -10.39
CA VAL A 103 10.17 -3.25 -11.46
C VAL A 103 11.60 -2.84 -11.72
N ASP A 104 12.54 -3.77 -11.58
CA ASP A 104 13.95 -3.59 -11.95
C ASP A 104 14.08 -3.48 -13.47
N ASN A 105 14.27 -2.26 -13.96
CA ASN A 105 14.54 -2.01 -15.37
C ASN A 105 16.03 -1.75 -15.67
N SER A 106 16.93 -2.12 -14.77
CA SER A 106 18.36 -1.96 -14.98
C SER A 106 18.87 -2.83 -16.15
N LEU A 107 19.90 -2.32 -16.83
CA LEU A 107 20.54 -3.02 -17.96
C LEU A 107 21.09 -4.39 -17.58
N THR A 108 21.47 -4.57 -16.32
CA THR A 108 22.14 -5.76 -15.85
C THR A 108 21.20 -6.88 -15.41
N LEU A 109 19.90 -6.64 -15.26
CA LEU A 109 18.92 -7.68 -14.93
C LEU A 109 18.84 -8.74 -16.05
N ARG A 110 18.84 -10.01 -15.66
CA ARG A 110 18.76 -11.15 -16.61
C ARG A 110 17.30 -11.54 -16.92
N ALA A 111 16.45 -10.56 -17.09
CA ALA A 111 15.11 -10.75 -17.60
C ALA A 111 14.92 -9.84 -18.80
N ASP A 112 14.26 -10.34 -19.83
CA ASP A 112 13.91 -9.54 -20.99
C ASP A 112 12.79 -8.56 -20.64
N VAL A 113 12.71 -7.46 -21.38
CA VAL A 113 11.65 -6.44 -21.18
C VAL A 113 10.28 -7.08 -21.28
N GLU A 114 10.09 -7.98 -22.23
CA GLU A 114 8.84 -8.71 -22.46
C GLU A 114 8.38 -9.51 -21.23
N LYS A 115 9.31 -10.14 -20.49
CA LYS A 115 8.98 -10.84 -19.23
C LYS A 115 8.54 -9.89 -18.15
N LEU A 116 9.18 -8.72 -18.05
CA LEU A 116 8.82 -7.69 -17.07
C LEU A 116 7.44 -7.09 -17.39
N GLU A 117 7.20 -6.78 -18.66
CA GLU A 117 5.91 -6.33 -19.16
C GLU A 117 4.80 -7.37 -18.91
N GLN A 118 5.09 -8.64 -19.20
CA GLN A 118 4.15 -9.72 -18.95
C GLN A 118 3.81 -9.81 -17.47
N ALA A 119 4.80 -9.80 -16.58
CA ALA A 119 4.53 -9.86 -15.14
C ALA A 119 3.65 -8.69 -14.69
N ALA A 120 3.92 -7.47 -15.13
CA ALA A 120 3.10 -6.30 -14.80
C ALA A 120 1.68 -6.39 -15.38
N ARG A 121 1.53 -6.94 -16.59
CA ARG A 121 0.23 -7.14 -17.25
C ARG A 121 -0.64 -8.14 -16.49
N GLU A 122 -0.08 -9.25 -16.01
CA GLU A 122 -0.83 -10.24 -15.24
C GLU A 122 -1.45 -9.60 -13.99
N PHE A 123 -0.73 -8.73 -13.28
CA PHE A 123 -1.30 -8.00 -12.14
C PHE A 123 -2.46 -7.08 -12.56
N ALA A 124 -2.38 -6.43 -13.72
CA ALA A 124 -3.43 -5.55 -14.21
C ALA A 124 -4.78 -6.27 -14.42
N TYR A 125 -4.73 -7.57 -14.70
CA TYR A 125 -5.94 -8.39 -14.87
C TYR A 125 -6.38 -9.13 -13.59
N GLU A 126 -5.51 -9.27 -12.59
CA GLU A 126 -5.81 -10.01 -11.36
C GLU A 126 -6.23 -9.11 -10.19
N ILE A 127 -6.02 -7.79 -10.24
CA ILE A 127 -6.50 -6.87 -9.20
C ILE A 127 -8.03 -6.88 -9.14
N PHE A 128 -8.57 -6.67 -7.93
CA PHE A 128 -10.01 -6.68 -7.69
C PHE A 128 -10.61 -5.28 -7.74
N GLU A 129 -11.92 -5.22 -7.88
CA GLU A 129 -12.67 -3.97 -7.86
C GLU A 129 -12.34 -3.17 -6.59
N GLY A 130 -11.94 -1.91 -6.78
CA GLY A 130 -11.51 -1.00 -5.73
C GLY A 130 -10.01 -1.00 -5.45
N ASP A 131 -9.27 -2.06 -5.82
CA ASP A 131 -7.81 -2.06 -5.73
C ASP A 131 -7.21 -1.05 -6.73
N LYS A 132 -6.01 -0.55 -6.43
CA LYS A 132 -5.27 0.35 -7.32
C LYS A 132 -3.85 -0.16 -7.52
N LEU A 133 -3.40 -0.05 -8.76
CA LEU A 133 -2.06 -0.45 -9.18
C LEU A 133 -1.25 0.79 -9.60
N LEU A 134 -0.04 0.90 -9.11
CA LEU A 134 0.99 1.85 -9.53
C LEU A 134 2.18 1.04 -10.06
N ILE A 135 2.71 1.38 -11.23
CA ILE A 135 3.91 0.73 -11.77
C ILE A 135 5.06 1.72 -11.76
N VAL A 136 6.12 1.34 -11.09
CA VAL A 136 7.36 2.11 -10.97
C VAL A 136 8.51 1.26 -11.51
N GLY A 137 9.15 1.74 -12.55
CA GLY A 137 10.42 1.19 -13.01
C GLY A 137 11.58 1.84 -12.25
N TYR A 138 12.61 1.07 -11.93
CA TYR A 138 13.78 1.65 -11.29
C TYR A 138 15.09 1.16 -11.90
N ASP A 139 16.00 2.10 -12.00
CA ASP A 139 17.43 1.91 -12.20
C ASP A 139 18.19 2.73 -11.14
N GLU A 140 18.94 3.74 -11.52
CA GLU A 140 19.54 4.75 -10.64
C GLU A 140 18.50 5.74 -10.11
N GLN A 141 17.30 5.74 -10.69
CA GLN A 141 16.15 6.55 -10.30
C GLN A 141 14.87 5.73 -10.38
N ALA A 142 13.88 6.11 -9.58
CA ALA A 142 12.54 5.54 -9.65
C ALA A 142 11.67 6.40 -10.57
N GLU A 143 11.05 5.81 -11.60
CA GLU A 143 10.19 6.49 -12.56
C GLU A 143 8.81 5.85 -12.61
N ILE A 144 7.75 6.66 -12.58
CA ILE A 144 6.38 6.16 -12.72
C ILE A 144 6.16 5.75 -14.18
N VAL A 145 5.89 4.48 -14.40
CA VAL A 145 5.50 3.90 -15.70
C VAL A 145 4.00 4.00 -15.91
N ALA A 146 3.20 3.62 -14.91
CA ALA A 146 1.75 3.80 -14.89
C ALA A 146 1.33 4.35 -13.53
N ASN A 147 0.59 5.46 -13.52
CA ASN A 147 0.09 6.05 -12.28
C ASN A 147 -1.07 5.22 -11.70
N TRP A 148 -1.45 5.48 -10.45
CA TRP A 148 -2.53 4.78 -9.75
C TRP A 148 -3.77 4.60 -10.63
N THR A 149 -4.08 3.36 -10.98
CA THR A 149 -5.23 3.02 -11.83
C THR A 149 -5.69 1.58 -11.57
N ASP A 150 -6.90 1.26 -11.97
CA ASP A 150 -7.48 -0.09 -12.08
C ASP A 150 -7.82 -0.44 -13.54
N ASP A 151 -7.48 0.43 -14.49
CA ASP A 151 -7.71 0.20 -15.91
C ASP A 151 -6.56 -0.55 -16.57
N ALA A 152 -6.77 -1.84 -16.84
CA ALA A 152 -5.78 -2.71 -17.46
C ALA A 152 -5.30 -2.20 -18.83
N LYS A 153 -6.18 -1.56 -19.64
CA LYS A 153 -5.79 -1.01 -20.95
C LYS A 153 -4.82 0.16 -20.81
N SER A 154 -5.07 1.02 -19.84
CA SER A 154 -4.17 2.14 -19.52
C SER A 154 -2.79 1.62 -19.08
N ILE A 155 -2.77 0.57 -18.25
CA ILE A 155 -1.53 -0.09 -17.82
C ILE A 155 -0.78 -0.65 -19.03
N GLU A 156 -1.43 -1.44 -19.88
CA GLU A 156 -0.80 -2.02 -21.08
C GLU A 156 -0.22 -0.96 -22.03
N ALA A 157 -0.93 0.16 -22.22
CA ALA A 157 -0.43 1.26 -23.03
C ALA A 157 0.87 1.86 -22.44
N SER A 158 0.93 1.99 -21.11
CA SER A 158 2.09 2.54 -20.39
C SER A 158 3.30 1.59 -20.45
N LEU A 159 3.09 0.28 -20.36
CA LEU A 159 4.17 -0.71 -20.42
C LEU A 159 4.98 -0.67 -21.73
N LYS A 160 4.36 -0.27 -22.84
CA LYS A 160 5.08 -0.10 -24.13
C LYS A 160 6.22 0.93 -24.07
N LEU A 161 6.22 1.79 -23.07
CA LEU A 161 7.27 2.78 -22.83
C LEU A 161 8.42 2.24 -21.96
N PHE A 162 8.26 1.02 -21.44
CA PHE A 162 9.25 0.40 -20.56
C PHE A 162 10.58 0.17 -21.29
N ARG A 163 11.70 0.55 -20.69
CA ARG A 163 13.05 0.42 -21.28
C ARG A 163 14.05 0.11 -20.19
N LYS A 164 14.98 -0.78 -20.49
CA LYS A 164 16.11 -1.08 -19.60
C LYS A 164 17.20 -0.03 -19.73
N LYS A 165 17.67 0.48 -18.60
CA LYS A 165 18.75 1.47 -18.50
C LYS A 165 19.45 1.39 -17.13
N GLY A 166 20.61 2.00 -16.98
CA GLY A 166 21.29 2.24 -15.72
C GLY A 166 21.66 1.02 -14.89
N GLN A 167 21.86 1.25 -13.58
CA GLN A 167 22.21 0.25 -12.56
C GLN A 167 21.06 0.15 -11.53
N PRO A 168 20.89 -0.97 -10.81
CA PRO A 168 19.80 -1.14 -9.88
C PRO A 168 20.09 -0.45 -8.54
N TYR A 169 19.33 0.58 -8.19
CA TYR A 169 19.31 1.24 -6.88
C TYR A 169 18.00 0.87 -6.15
N LEU A 170 17.88 -0.42 -5.81
CA LEU A 170 16.66 -0.98 -5.22
C LEU A 170 16.24 -0.27 -3.92
N PHE A 171 17.21 0.02 -3.06
CA PHE A 171 16.91 0.58 -1.75
C PHE A 171 16.46 2.03 -1.85
N ASP A 172 17.10 2.84 -2.68
CA ASP A 172 16.66 4.22 -2.92
C ASP A 172 15.30 4.26 -3.63
N ALA A 173 15.06 3.36 -4.59
CA ALA A 173 13.77 3.22 -5.26
C ALA A 173 12.65 2.81 -4.29
N THR A 174 12.92 1.85 -3.40
CA THR A 174 11.96 1.46 -2.36
C THR A 174 11.64 2.63 -1.44
N THR A 175 12.65 3.42 -1.04
CA THR A 175 12.45 4.63 -0.23
C THR A 175 11.57 5.65 -0.96
N ALA A 176 11.84 5.90 -2.26
CA ALA A 176 11.04 6.82 -3.05
C ALA A 176 9.57 6.38 -3.14
N VAL A 177 9.30 5.08 -3.36
CA VAL A 177 7.95 4.52 -3.37
C VAL A 177 7.25 4.69 -2.02
N ILE A 178 7.95 4.40 -0.92
CA ILE A 178 7.40 4.59 0.43
C ILE A 178 6.99 6.05 0.63
N ASP A 179 7.90 6.98 0.38
CA ASP A 179 7.71 8.40 0.72
C ASP A 179 6.73 9.11 -0.22
N GLN A 180 6.79 8.84 -1.53
CA GLN A 180 6.03 9.58 -2.53
C GLN A 180 4.69 8.94 -2.88
N ALA A 181 4.55 7.61 -2.71
CA ALA A 181 3.35 6.90 -3.12
C ALA A 181 2.55 6.29 -1.96
N LEU A 182 3.21 5.62 -1.00
CA LEU A 182 2.49 4.80 -0.01
C LEU A 182 2.27 5.51 1.33
N ARG A 183 3.14 6.44 1.75
CA ARG A 183 3.01 7.12 3.05
C ARG A 183 1.72 7.93 3.16
N ALA A 184 1.31 8.61 2.10
CA ALA A 184 0.09 9.42 2.04
C ALA A 184 -1.16 8.62 1.65
N THR A 185 -1.02 7.35 1.30
CA THR A 185 -2.14 6.50 0.86
C THR A 185 -3.08 6.21 2.03
N PRO A 186 -4.40 6.47 1.89
CA PRO A 186 -5.36 6.27 2.97
C PRO A 186 -5.64 4.81 3.29
N SER A 187 -5.33 3.88 2.38
CA SER A 187 -5.52 2.45 2.59
C SER A 187 -4.50 1.92 3.60
N GLN A 188 -4.96 1.02 4.47
CA GLN A 188 -4.08 0.26 5.35
C GLN A 188 -3.50 -0.98 4.65
N LYS A 189 -4.06 -1.41 3.52
CA LYS A 189 -3.57 -2.53 2.71
C LYS A 189 -2.59 -2.02 1.66
N ARG A 190 -1.38 -1.70 2.11
CA ARG A 190 -0.27 -1.19 1.29
C ARG A 190 0.69 -2.32 0.95
N VAL A 191 0.98 -2.47 -0.34
CA VAL A 191 1.75 -3.59 -0.86
C VAL A 191 2.79 -3.09 -1.85
N ILE A 192 4.01 -3.62 -1.76
CA ILE A 192 5.02 -3.53 -2.80
C ILE A 192 5.26 -4.94 -3.35
N VAL A 193 5.16 -5.09 -4.66
CA VAL A 193 5.60 -6.29 -5.37
C VAL A 193 6.90 -5.95 -6.08
N VAL A 194 8.02 -6.45 -5.56
CA VAL A 194 9.34 -6.25 -6.17
C VAL A 194 9.53 -7.27 -7.27
N ILE A 195 9.71 -6.80 -8.52
CA ILE A 195 10.05 -7.63 -9.67
C ILE A 195 11.54 -7.44 -9.97
N SER A 196 12.40 -8.27 -9.38
CA SER A 196 13.86 -8.12 -9.39
C SER A 196 14.54 -9.41 -8.95
N ASP A 197 15.86 -9.48 -9.08
CA ASP A 197 16.70 -10.49 -8.41
C ASP A 197 17.21 -10.05 -7.04
N GLY A 198 16.90 -8.80 -6.63
CA GLY A 198 17.29 -8.23 -5.33
C GLY A 198 18.68 -7.57 -5.30
N LEU A 199 19.35 -7.43 -6.46
CA LEU A 199 20.63 -6.72 -6.51
C LEU A 199 20.44 -5.22 -6.27
N ASP A 200 21.26 -4.67 -5.38
CA ASP A 200 21.47 -3.23 -5.21
C ASP A 200 22.90 -2.85 -5.52
N ARG A 201 23.12 -1.77 -6.26
CA ARG A 201 24.46 -1.36 -6.71
C ARG A 201 24.78 0.11 -6.51
N GLY A 202 24.22 0.77 -5.57
CA GLY A 202 24.63 2.14 -5.36
C GLY A 202 23.66 3.00 -4.59
N SER A 203 22.64 2.41 -4.02
CA SER A 203 21.73 3.13 -3.12
C SER A 203 22.48 3.76 -1.96
N LYS A 204 22.06 4.94 -1.59
CA LYS A 204 22.53 5.67 -0.40
C LYS A 204 21.79 5.23 0.85
N THR A 205 20.58 4.75 0.69
CA THR A 205 19.74 4.28 1.80
C THR A 205 20.21 2.89 2.24
N PRO A 206 20.51 2.68 3.55
CA PRO A 206 20.85 1.37 4.07
C PRO A 206 19.64 0.41 4.07
N PHE A 207 19.91 -0.88 3.87
CA PHE A 207 18.89 -1.93 3.87
C PHE A 207 18.03 -1.93 5.15
N ASP A 208 18.67 -1.88 6.31
CA ASP A 208 17.97 -1.97 7.61
C ASP A 208 16.99 -0.80 7.81
N LYS A 209 17.32 0.39 7.28
CA LYS A 209 16.42 1.55 7.33
C LYS A 209 15.16 1.31 6.52
N ILE A 210 15.29 0.68 5.34
CA ILE A 210 14.12 0.39 4.49
C ILE A 210 13.23 -0.63 5.17
N LEU A 211 13.80 -1.71 5.67
CA LEU A 211 13.02 -2.76 6.35
C LEU A 211 12.28 -2.19 7.57
N ALA A 212 12.94 -1.33 8.35
CA ALA A 212 12.32 -0.66 9.48
C ALA A 212 11.13 0.23 9.06
N GLU A 213 11.27 1.02 7.99
CA GLU A 213 10.17 1.86 7.48
C GLU A 213 9.00 1.05 6.93
N LEU A 214 9.28 -0.04 6.20
CA LEU A 214 8.23 -0.96 5.72
C LEU A 214 7.43 -1.56 6.89
N GLN A 215 8.12 -2.02 7.93
CA GLN A 215 7.50 -2.58 9.14
C GLN A 215 6.71 -1.51 9.92
N LYS A 216 7.26 -0.30 10.05
CA LYS A 216 6.62 0.83 10.73
C LYS A 216 5.31 1.24 10.06
N LEU A 217 5.29 1.24 8.74
CA LEU A 217 4.15 1.65 7.93
C LEU A 217 3.21 0.49 7.57
N ASP A 218 3.44 -0.72 8.08
CA ASP A 218 2.67 -1.93 7.73
C ASP A 218 2.57 -2.19 6.22
N ILE A 219 3.67 -1.94 5.49
CA ILE A 219 3.76 -2.24 4.06
C ILE A 219 4.25 -3.67 3.90
N THR A 220 3.46 -4.51 3.23
CA THR A 220 3.85 -5.89 2.92
C THR A 220 4.61 -5.95 1.60
N VAL A 221 5.75 -6.65 1.58
CA VAL A 221 6.55 -6.83 0.38
C VAL A 221 6.41 -8.26 -0.14
N TYR A 222 5.93 -8.40 -1.37
CA TYR A 222 6.02 -9.62 -2.15
C TYR A 222 7.16 -9.51 -3.16
N ALA A 223 7.65 -10.64 -3.64
CA ALA A 223 8.65 -10.65 -4.71
C ALA A 223 8.23 -11.58 -5.85
N VAL A 224 8.39 -11.09 -7.07
CA VAL A 224 8.43 -11.89 -8.30
C VAL A 224 9.90 -11.94 -8.72
N GLN A 225 10.57 -13.00 -8.27
CA GLN A 225 12.03 -13.08 -8.28
C GLN A 225 12.56 -13.52 -9.63
N ALA A 226 13.43 -12.67 -10.21
CA ALA A 226 14.26 -13.03 -11.37
C ALA A 226 15.49 -13.83 -10.94
N GLN A 227 16.14 -14.49 -11.91
CA GLN A 227 17.37 -15.23 -11.66
C GLN A 227 18.50 -14.31 -11.18
N ASP A 228 19.18 -14.70 -10.10
CA ASP A 228 20.34 -13.96 -9.55
C ASP A 228 21.43 -13.81 -10.61
N ARG A 229 21.71 -12.56 -10.99
CA ARG A 229 22.72 -12.18 -11.99
C ARG A 229 24.15 -12.32 -11.48
N THR A 230 24.36 -12.37 -10.17
CA THR A 230 25.71 -12.38 -9.57
C THR A 230 26.26 -13.77 -9.37
N ARG A 231 25.43 -14.81 -9.44
CA ARG A 231 25.79 -16.21 -9.11
C ARG A 231 26.48 -16.33 -7.73
N GLY A 232 26.11 -15.43 -6.80
CA GLY A 232 26.67 -15.41 -5.45
C GLY A 232 28.02 -14.69 -5.31
N ALA A 233 28.56 -14.10 -6.39
CA ALA A 233 29.82 -13.34 -6.35
C ALA A 233 29.58 -11.88 -5.93
N ILE A 234 29.53 -11.61 -4.63
CA ILE A 234 29.36 -10.26 -4.09
C ILE A 234 30.38 -9.97 -2.99
N ARG A 235 30.74 -8.69 -2.84
CA ARG A 235 31.55 -8.18 -1.73
C ARG A 235 30.95 -8.57 -0.39
N ARG A 236 31.81 -8.82 0.60
CA ARG A 236 31.39 -9.32 1.94
C ARG A 236 30.43 -8.39 2.70
N ASP A 237 30.42 -7.12 2.37
CA ASP A 237 29.78 -6.04 3.15
C ASP A 237 28.36 -5.69 2.69
N VAL A 238 27.84 -6.36 1.62
CA VAL A 238 26.51 -6.13 1.07
C VAL A 238 25.73 -7.43 1.15
N PRO A 239 24.47 -7.42 1.62
CA PRO A 239 23.65 -8.63 1.57
C PRO A 239 23.60 -9.20 0.15
N LYS A 240 23.67 -10.53 0.00
CA LYS A 240 23.50 -11.16 -1.32
C LYS A 240 22.09 -10.85 -1.85
N PRO A 241 21.90 -10.71 -3.18
CA PRO A 241 20.61 -10.36 -3.77
C PRO A 241 19.45 -11.21 -3.24
N ARG A 242 19.63 -12.53 -3.21
CA ARG A 242 18.64 -13.43 -2.65
C ARG A 242 18.32 -13.14 -1.18
N GLN A 243 19.32 -12.86 -0.38
CA GLN A 243 19.12 -12.52 1.05
C GLN A 243 18.38 -11.18 1.23
N VAL A 244 18.54 -10.23 0.31
CA VAL A 244 17.77 -8.99 0.29
C VAL A 244 16.29 -9.31 0.08
N ILE A 245 15.96 -10.10 -0.93
CA ILE A 245 14.58 -10.52 -1.21
C ILE A 245 14.01 -11.31 -0.03
N ASP A 246 14.73 -12.33 0.46
CA ASP A 246 14.28 -13.16 1.58
C ASP A 246 13.95 -12.29 2.80
N LYS A 247 14.86 -11.38 3.21
CA LYS A 247 14.67 -10.52 4.38
C LYS A 247 13.54 -9.49 4.22
N LEU A 248 13.37 -8.91 3.01
CA LEU A 248 12.26 -7.98 2.76
C LEU A 248 10.92 -8.70 2.89
N VAL A 249 10.80 -9.85 2.27
CA VAL A 249 9.57 -10.64 2.21
C VAL A 249 9.23 -11.24 3.57
N GLU A 250 10.17 -11.92 4.21
CA GLU A 250 10.00 -12.52 5.54
C GLU A 250 9.75 -11.43 6.60
N GLY A 251 10.52 -10.34 6.55
CA GLY A 251 10.41 -9.25 7.52
C GLY A 251 9.08 -8.50 7.48
N THR A 252 8.34 -8.57 6.37
CA THR A 252 7.07 -7.87 6.17
C THR A 252 5.85 -8.78 6.02
N GLY A 253 6.06 -10.11 6.01
CA GLY A 253 4.98 -11.11 5.95
C GLY A 253 4.46 -11.44 4.55
N GLY A 254 5.23 -11.14 3.49
CA GLY A 254 4.88 -11.48 2.11
C GLY A 254 5.28 -12.89 1.68
N ALA A 255 5.41 -13.10 0.36
CA ALA A 255 5.84 -14.35 -0.26
C ALA A 255 6.67 -14.10 -1.53
N ILE A 256 7.44 -15.12 -1.94
CA ILE A 256 8.31 -15.08 -3.12
C ILE A 256 7.72 -16.00 -4.19
N PHE A 257 7.68 -15.52 -5.43
CA PHE A 257 7.24 -16.24 -6.62
C PHE A 257 8.30 -16.14 -7.71
N SER A 258 8.27 -17.08 -8.68
CA SER A 258 9.16 -17.04 -9.84
C SER A 258 8.66 -16.08 -10.91
N ILE A 259 9.57 -15.33 -11.55
CA ILE A 259 9.25 -14.52 -12.73
C ILE A 259 8.91 -15.40 -13.95
N ASP A 260 9.24 -16.67 -13.92
CA ASP A 260 8.91 -17.59 -15.01
C ASP A 260 7.43 -18.04 -14.98
N GLU A 261 6.71 -17.74 -13.88
CA GLU A 261 5.29 -18.05 -13.69
C GLU A 261 4.50 -16.80 -13.27
N PRO A 262 4.49 -15.72 -14.07
CA PRO A 262 3.96 -14.42 -13.65
C PRO A 262 2.45 -14.45 -13.39
N ALA A 263 1.67 -15.22 -14.13
CA ALA A 263 0.23 -15.38 -13.90
C ALA A 263 -0.06 -16.07 -12.57
N VAL A 264 0.72 -17.10 -12.19
CA VAL A 264 0.62 -17.76 -10.89
C VAL A 264 0.94 -16.79 -9.77
N ALA A 265 1.99 -15.97 -9.92
CA ALA A 265 2.39 -14.96 -8.95
C ALA A 265 1.29 -13.89 -8.76
N ALA A 266 0.82 -13.28 -9.83
CA ALA A 266 -0.20 -12.25 -9.79
C ALA A 266 -1.49 -12.76 -9.13
N LYS A 267 -1.99 -13.91 -9.60
CA LYS A 267 -3.18 -14.55 -9.05
C LYS A 267 -3.05 -14.89 -7.56
N ALA A 268 -1.92 -15.49 -7.16
CA ALA A 268 -1.71 -15.90 -5.78
C ALA A 268 -1.66 -14.69 -4.83
N ILE A 269 -0.96 -13.62 -5.23
CA ILE A 269 -0.83 -12.39 -4.43
C ILE A 269 -2.19 -11.68 -4.33
N CYS A 270 -2.89 -11.45 -5.45
CA CYS A 270 -4.18 -10.78 -5.43
C CYS A 270 -5.26 -11.58 -4.67
N ASP A 271 -5.32 -12.90 -4.86
CA ASP A 271 -6.21 -13.78 -4.10
C ASP A 271 -5.91 -13.74 -2.59
N GLU A 272 -4.64 -13.70 -2.20
CA GLU A 272 -4.23 -13.63 -0.80
C GLU A 272 -4.65 -12.31 -0.16
N LEU A 273 -4.41 -11.20 -0.84
CA LEU A 273 -4.81 -9.87 -0.37
C LEU A 273 -6.32 -9.75 -0.16
N ARG A 274 -7.11 -10.43 -0.97
CA ARG A 274 -8.57 -10.43 -0.89
C ARG A 274 -9.13 -11.40 0.14
N LYS A 275 -8.61 -12.63 0.18
CA LYS A 275 -9.26 -13.77 0.86
C LYS A 275 -8.62 -14.12 2.19
N ASN A 276 -7.31 -13.89 2.33
CA ASN A 276 -6.51 -14.44 3.43
C ASN A 276 -5.85 -13.36 4.30
N ARG A 277 -6.19 -12.08 4.08
CA ARG A 277 -5.68 -10.97 4.86
C ARG A 277 -6.57 -10.69 6.05
N TYR A 278 -5.97 -10.54 7.23
CA TYR A 278 -6.62 -10.26 8.49
C TYR A 278 -5.92 -9.13 9.24
N ILE A 279 -6.65 -8.45 10.09
CA ILE A 279 -6.13 -7.49 11.07
C ILE A 279 -6.22 -8.16 12.44
N LEU A 280 -5.07 -8.35 13.07
CA LEU A 280 -4.93 -8.82 14.44
C LEU A 280 -4.62 -7.63 15.35
N SER A 281 -5.22 -7.59 16.53
CA SER A 281 -4.83 -6.62 17.56
C SER A 281 -4.60 -7.29 18.91
N TYR A 282 -3.61 -6.79 19.64
CA TYR A 282 -3.32 -7.19 21.02
C TYR A 282 -2.87 -5.99 21.83
N LEU A 283 -2.95 -6.11 23.17
CA LEU A 283 -2.39 -5.12 24.09
C LEU A 283 -1.11 -5.69 24.69
N PRO A 284 0.03 -5.03 24.49
CA PRO A 284 1.29 -5.50 25.06
C PRO A 284 1.25 -5.55 26.59
N SER A 285 1.63 -6.69 27.16
CA SER A 285 1.58 -6.90 28.62
C SER A 285 2.81 -6.38 29.38
N SER A 286 3.95 -6.12 28.70
CA SER A 286 5.20 -5.98 29.44
C SER A 286 6.30 -5.13 28.80
N ALA A 287 6.08 -4.43 27.69
CA ALA A 287 7.18 -3.65 27.08
C ALA A 287 6.99 -2.14 27.26
N PRO A 288 8.07 -1.38 27.52
CA PRO A 288 8.03 0.08 27.48
C PRO A 288 7.57 0.58 26.11
N PHE A 289 6.83 1.68 26.08
CA PHE A 289 6.50 2.36 24.84
C PHE A 289 7.78 2.86 24.16
N GLY A 290 7.84 2.70 22.82
CA GLY A 290 8.96 3.25 22.04
C GLY A 290 10.14 2.32 21.82
N GLU A 291 10.04 1.03 22.16
CA GLU A 291 11.07 0.04 21.84
C GLU A 291 10.68 -0.84 20.64
N LEU A 292 11.72 -1.33 19.93
CA LEU A 292 11.57 -2.35 18.89
C LEU A 292 11.01 -3.64 19.52
N ARG A 293 9.97 -4.21 18.92
CA ARG A 293 9.33 -5.46 19.34
C ARG A 293 9.52 -6.53 18.30
N ASN A 294 10.01 -7.69 18.70
CA ASN A 294 10.06 -8.86 17.83
C ASN A 294 8.71 -9.59 17.88
N LEU A 295 8.08 -9.73 16.73
CA LEU A 295 6.76 -10.34 16.62
C LEU A 295 6.85 -11.72 15.98
N LEU A 296 6.07 -12.65 16.51
CA LEU A 296 5.84 -13.96 15.92
C LEU A 296 4.36 -14.31 16.05
N VAL A 297 3.70 -14.55 14.92
CA VAL A 297 2.34 -15.08 14.89
C VAL A 297 2.39 -16.51 14.37
N VAL A 298 1.79 -17.43 15.09
CA VAL A 298 1.73 -18.86 14.74
C VAL A 298 0.28 -19.31 14.67
N GLY A 299 -0.01 -20.28 13.81
CA GLY A 299 -1.30 -20.93 13.69
C GLY A 299 -1.26 -22.35 14.22
N ASP A 300 -2.43 -22.89 14.56
CA ASP A 300 -2.62 -24.31 14.83
C ASP A 300 -2.20 -25.16 13.62
N GLU A 301 -2.07 -26.47 13.86
CA GLU A 301 -1.79 -27.41 12.79
C GLU A 301 -2.76 -27.26 11.60
N GLY A 302 -2.21 -27.26 10.41
CA GLY A 302 -2.96 -27.05 9.16
C GLY A 302 -3.29 -25.57 8.83
N ILE A 303 -2.75 -24.61 9.59
CA ILE A 303 -2.87 -23.17 9.29
C ILE A 303 -1.48 -22.57 9.07
N THR A 304 -1.25 -22.04 7.88
CA THR A 304 -0.04 -21.23 7.59
C THR A 304 -0.32 -19.79 7.91
N VAL A 305 0.66 -19.14 8.58
CA VAL A 305 0.55 -17.73 9.00
C VAL A 305 1.80 -16.99 8.61
N ARG A 306 1.63 -15.75 8.11
CA ARG A 306 2.71 -14.80 7.88
C ARG A 306 2.32 -13.42 8.38
N SER A 307 3.27 -12.71 8.95
CA SER A 307 3.12 -11.33 9.41
C SER A 307 4.47 -10.63 9.40
N LYS A 308 4.50 -9.33 9.61
CA LYS A 308 5.78 -8.66 9.88
C LYS A 308 6.45 -9.25 11.12
N THR A 309 7.78 -9.32 11.10
CA THR A 309 8.57 -9.91 12.18
C THR A 309 8.95 -8.91 13.27
N ALA A 310 8.71 -7.62 13.04
CA ALA A 310 8.98 -6.60 14.03
C ALA A 310 7.96 -5.46 13.99
N GLN A 311 7.70 -4.87 15.16
CA GLN A 311 6.99 -3.61 15.32
C GLN A 311 8.00 -2.52 15.67
N GLN A 312 8.16 -1.57 14.79
CA GLN A 312 9.03 -0.42 15.01
C GLN A 312 8.37 0.55 16.00
N PRO A 313 9.16 1.28 16.79
CA PRO A 313 8.63 2.33 17.66
C PRO A 313 7.93 3.42 16.83
N ASN A 314 6.86 3.98 17.37
CA ASN A 314 6.13 5.10 16.77
C ASN A 314 6.90 6.42 16.90
#